data_0d2d8e07f38e10904fae46c0009a2dc6
#
_entry.id   0d2d8e07f38e10904fae46c0009a2dc6
#
_cell.length_a   1.000
_cell.length_b   1.000
_cell.length_c   1.000
_cell.angle_alpha   90.00
_cell.angle_beta   90.00
_cell.angle_gamma   90.00
#
_symmetry.space_group_name_H-M   'P 1'
#
loop_
_entity.id
_entity.type
_entity.pdbx_description
1 polymer ?
#
loop_
_entity_poly.entity_id
_entity_poly.type
_entity_poly.pdbx_seq_one_letter_code
_entity_poly.pdbx_strand_id
1 'polypeptide(L)'
;HGSGKKFIGWSLVAWAVISVLTGLITNQYQLLVLRFLLGVAEGGMLPVVLTMISNWFPDAERGRANAIVIMFVPIAGIITAPLSGWIITVLDWRWLFIIEGLLSVVVLVLWAYTVYDRPQGARWISDAEKNYLVETLAAEQKAIAGTEVKNASLGAVLSDKTMWQLIALNFFYQTGIYGYTLWLPTILKELTHTS
;
A
#
# COMPACT_ATOMS: atom_id res chain seq x y z
N HIS A 1 -9.74 18.55 0.65
CA HIS A 1 -8.58 17.99 1.33
C HIS A 1 -9.00 16.78 2.17
N GLY A 2 -8.83 15.56 1.64
CA GLY A 2 -9.17 14.32 2.30
C GLY A 2 -8.13 13.95 3.38
N SER A 3 -8.57 13.21 4.42
CA SER A 3 -7.70 12.65 5.45
C SER A 3 -7.12 11.32 4.94
N GLY A 4 -5.78 11.21 4.86
CA GLY A 4 -5.10 9.97 4.51
C GLY A 4 -5.38 8.87 5.53
N LYS A 5 -5.43 9.23 6.83
CA LYS A 5 -5.82 8.32 7.91
C LYS A 5 -7.18 7.67 7.65
N LYS A 6 -8.19 8.47 7.27
CA LYS A 6 -9.54 7.97 6.99
C LYS A 6 -9.57 7.11 5.74
N PHE A 7 -8.86 7.50 4.68
CA PHE A 7 -8.80 6.73 3.44
C PHE A 7 -8.22 5.32 3.70
N ILE A 8 -7.06 5.25 4.35
CA ILE A 8 -6.42 3.97 4.69
C ILE A 8 -7.30 3.15 5.63
N GLY A 9 -7.95 3.81 6.62
CA GLY A 9 -8.90 3.13 7.50
C GLY A 9 -10.06 2.47 6.73
N TRP A 10 -10.66 3.17 5.76
CA TRP A 10 -11.71 2.59 4.90
C TRP A 10 -11.18 1.49 3.98
N SER A 11 -9.96 1.62 3.46
CA SER A 11 -9.31 0.55 2.69
C SER A 11 -9.09 -0.70 3.54
N LEU A 12 -8.66 -0.56 4.79
CA LEU A 12 -8.52 -1.69 5.72
C LEU A 12 -9.86 -2.38 6.02
N VAL A 13 -10.95 -1.60 6.17
CA VAL A 13 -12.31 -2.17 6.29
C VAL A 13 -12.68 -2.94 5.03
N ALA A 14 -12.47 -2.36 3.85
CA ALA A 14 -12.74 -3.02 2.58
C ALA A 14 -11.93 -4.31 2.43
N TRP A 15 -10.65 -4.29 2.76
CA TRP A 15 -9.79 -5.49 2.72
C TRP A 15 -10.28 -6.56 3.68
N ALA A 16 -10.61 -6.21 4.92
CA ALA A 16 -11.13 -7.16 5.89
C ALA A 16 -12.40 -7.85 5.37
N VAL A 17 -13.36 -7.08 4.87
CA VAL A 17 -14.63 -7.61 4.34
C VAL A 17 -14.41 -8.45 3.10
N ILE A 18 -13.65 -7.95 2.11
CA ILE A 18 -13.41 -8.65 0.84
C ILE A 18 -12.62 -9.94 1.09
N SER A 19 -11.64 -9.91 1.98
CA SER A 19 -10.85 -11.09 2.32
C SER A 19 -11.71 -12.17 2.96
N VAL A 20 -12.50 -11.84 3.98
CA VAL A 20 -13.44 -12.80 4.60
C VAL A 20 -14.43 -13.33 3.58
N LEU A 21 -15.03 -12.50 2.74
CA LEU A 21 -15.94 -12.93 1.67
C LEU A 21 -15.24 -13.86 0.66
N THR A 22 -13.95 -13.62 0.37
CA THR A 22 -13.17 -14.52 -0.50
C THR A 22 -13.03 -15.91 0.12
N GLY A 23 -12.93 -16.04 1.44
CA GLY A 23 -12.95 -17.32 2.12
C GLY A 23 -14.29 -18.06 2.02
N LEU A 24 -15.39 -17.37 1.71
CA LEU A 24 -16.74 -17.91 1.66
C LEU A 24 -17.27 -18.17 0.23
N ILE A 25 -16.49 -17.92 -0.80
CA ILE A 25 -16.91 -18.08 -2.19
C ILE A 25 -17.23 -19.55 -2.53
N THR A 26 -18.17 -19.70 -3.46
CA THR A 26 -18.60 -21.00 -3.98
C THR A 26 -18.37 -21.17 -5.48
N ASN A 27 -18.09 -20.08 -6.19
CA ASN A 27 -17.84 -20.11 -7.63
C ASN A 27 -16.80 -19.07 -8.08
N GLN A 28 -16.24 -19.26 -9.27
CA GLN A 28 -15.19 -18.42 -9.84
C GLN A 28 -15.62 -16.98 -10.14
N TYR A 29 -16.90 -16.74 -10.44
CA TYR A 29 -17.38 -15.38 -10.74
C TYR A 29 -17.36 -14.50 -9.48
N GLN A 30 -17.71 -15.08 -8.33
CA GLN A 30 -17.60 -14.39 -7.04
C GLN A 30 -16.12 -14.00 -6.77
N LEU A 31 -15.19 -14.90 -7.06
CA LEU A 31 -13.76 -14.60 -6.92
C LEU A 31 -13.35 -13.41 -7.79
N LEU A 32 -13.74 -13.41 -9.07
CA LEU A 32 -13.39 -12.33 -9.99
C LEU A 32 -13.94 -10.97 -9.53
N VAL A 33 -15.20 -10.94 -9.08
CA VAL A 33 -15.83 -9.72 -8.56
C VAL A 33 -15.09 -9.22 -7.31
N LEU A 34 -14.80 -10.11 -6.35
CA LEU A 34 -14.08 -9.72 -5.14
C LEU A 34 -12.65 -9.25 -5.44
N ARG A 35 -11.94 -9.86 -6.39
CA ARG A 35 -10.62 -9.42 -6.82
C ARG A 35 -10.65 -8.05 -7.50
N PHE A 36 -11.68 -7.79 -8.31
CA PHE A 36 -11.89 -6.47 -8.89
C PHE A 36 -12.13 -5.41 -7.82
N LEU A 37 -13.02 -5.67 -6.87
CA LEU A 37 -13.30 -4.76 -5.75
C LEU A 37 -12.07 -4.52 -4.88
N LEU A 38 -11.27 -5.55 -4.63
CA LEU A 38 -10.00 -5.45 -3.91
C LEU A 38 -9.03 -4.51 -4.64
N GLY A 39 -8.87 -4.68 -5.95
CA GLY A 39 -8.02 -3.79 -6.76
C GLY A 39 -8.48 -2.33 -6.73
N VAL A 40 -9.79 -2.08 -6.74
CA VAL A 40 -10.34 -0.73 -6.57
C VAL A 40 -10.00 -0.15 -5.18
N ALA A 41 -10.11 -0.95 -4.12
CA ALA A 41 -9.78 -0.52 -2.77
C ALA A 41 -8.28 -0.24 -2.57
N GLU A 42 -7.41 -0.93 -3.32
CA GLU A 42 -5.94 -0.78 -3.26
C GLU A 42 -5.42 0.37 -4.13
N GLY A 43 -6.12 0.73 -5.18
CA GLY A 43 -5.61 1.63 -6.23
C GLY A 43 -5.15 3.01 -5.75
N GLY A 44 -5.70 3.51 -4.62
CA GLY A 44 -5.30 4.79 -4.03
C GLY A 44 -4.27 4.71 -2.90
N MET A 45 -3.86 3.50 -2.50
CA MET A 45 -3.05 3.31 -1.28
C MET A 45 -1.68 3.96 -1.37
N LEU A 46 -0.93 3.66 -2.43
CA LEU A 46 0.45 4.15 -2.56
C LEU A 46 0.54 5.69 -2.58
N PRO A 47 -0.25 6.43 -3.39
CA PRO A 47 -0.23 7.89 -3.35
C PRO A 47 -0.62 8.45 -1.98
N VAL A 48 -1.56 7.84 -1.27
CA VAL A 48 -1.97 8.29 0.07
C VAL A 48 -0.85 8.05 1.08
N VAL A 49 -0.19 6.89 1.06
CA VAL A 49 0.96 6.61 1.93
C VAL A 49 2.10 7.60 1.68
N LEU A 50 2.46 7.86 0.42
CA LEU A 50 3.50 8.83 0.07
C LEU A 50 3.14 10.25 0.54
N THR A 51 1.86 10.64 0.42
CA THR A 51 1.37 11.92 0.95
C THR A 51 1.46 11.97 2.48
N MET A 52 1.13 10.90 3.17
CA MET A 52 1.26 10.85 4.62
C MET A 52 2.73 10.94 5.06
N ILE A 53 3.65 10.25 4.35
CA ILE A 53 5.09 10.38 4.61
C ILE A 53 5.54 11.82 4.42
N SER A 54 5.09 12.51 3.36
CA SER A 54 5.45 13.91 3.14
C SER A 54 4.86 14.88 4.18
N ASN A 55 3.78 14.51 4.84
CA ASN A 55 3.19 15.28 5.93
C ASN A 55 3.90 15.09 7.29
N TRP A 56 4.70 14.04 7.42
CA TRP A 56 5.38 13.69 8.67
C TRP A 56 6.89 13.90 8.62
N PHE A 57 7.50 13.69 7.46
CA PHE A 57 8.96 13.71 7.32
C PHE A 57 9.42 14.92 6.50
N PRO A 58 10.38 15.72 7.01
CA PRO A 58 11.08 16.72 6.24
C PRO A 58 11.76 16.13 4.99
N ASP A 59 12.01 16.95 3.97
CA ASP A 59 12.54 16.51 2.68
C ASP A 59 13.84 15.71 2.81
N ALA A 60 14.72 16.13 3.71
CA ALA A 60 15.99 15.45 4.00
C ALA A 60 15.83 14.01 4.52
N GLU A 61 14.71 13.69 5.19
CA GLU A 61 14.42 12.39 5.79
C GLU A 61 13.43 11.53 4.98
N ARG A 62 12.70 12.16 4.07
CA ARG A 62 11.62 11.56 3.28
C ARG A 62 12.09 10.37 2.45
N GLY A 63 13.30 10.45 1.88
CA GLY A 63 13.92 9.36 1.13
C GLY A 63 14.13 8.11 1.99
N ARG A 64 14.60 8.29 3.21
CA ARG A 64 14.80 7.18 4.17
C ARG A 64 13.47 6.56 4.61
N ALA A 65 12.47 7.38 4.91
CA ALA A 65 11.14 6.92 5.27
C ALA A 65 10.49 6.09 4.14
N ASN A 66 10.57 6.56 2.90
CA ASN A 66 10.10 5.84 1.72
C ASN A 66 10.83 4.51 1.52
N ALA A 67 12.16 4.48 1.68
CA ALA A 67 12.95 3.25 1.57
C ALA A 67 12.51 2.20 2.60
N ILE A 68 12.25 2.60 3.85
CA ILE A 68 11.74 1.72 4.90
C ILE A 68 10.38 1.14 4.51
N VAL A 69 9.45 1.98 4.02
CA VAL A 69 8.12 1.51 3.60
C VAL A 69 8.21 0.50 2.45
N ILE A 70 9.06 0.76 1.45
CA ILE A 70 9.26 -0.17 0.33
C ILE A 70 9.89 -1.49 0.80
N MET A 71 10.79 -1.44 1.76
CA MET A 71 11.46 -2.63 2.31
C MET A 71 10.48 -3.58 3.04
N PHE A 72 9.35 -3.10 3.55
CA PHE A 72 8.35 -3.96 4.17
C PHE A 72 7.68 -4.93 3.19
N VAL A 73 7.64 -4.63 1.89
CA VAL A 73 7.03 -5.52 0.88
C VAL A 73 7.74 -6.87 0.80
N PRO A 74 9.07 -6.95 0.56
CA PRO A 74 9.77 -8.23 0.56
C PRO A 74 9.77 -8.91 1.94
N ILE A 75 9.84 -8.16 3.04
CA ILE A 75 9.76 -8.72 4.40
C ILE A 75 8.42 -9.40 4.63
N ALA A 76 7.33 -8.75 4.24
CA ALA A 76 5.99 -9.35 4.31
C ALA A 76 5.93 -10.65 3.49
N GLY A 77 6.49 -10.67 2.28
CA GLY A 77 6.54 -11.88 1.46
C GLY A 77 7.27 -13.06 2.12
N ILE A 78 8.41 -12.79 2.76
CA ILE A 78 9.19 -13.81 3.51
C ILE A 78 8.37 -14.42 4.66
N ILE A 79 7.56 -13.62 5.35
CA ILE A 79 6.74 -14.08 6.47
C ILE A 79 5.45 -14.75 5.97
N THR A 80 4.79 -14.14 4.99
CA THR A 80 3.46 -14.58 4.53
C THR A 80 3.53 -15.92 3.80
N ALA A 81 4.56 -16.16 2.98
CA ALA A 81 4.64 -17.37 2.18
C ALA A 81 4.66 -18.67 3.03
N PRO A 82 5.54 -18.85 4.03
CA PRO A 82 5.52 -20.05 4.87
C PRO A 82 4.28 -20.12 5.75
N LEU A 83 3.77 -18.98 6.25
CA LEU A 83 2.56 -18.94 7.06
C LEU A 83 1.34 -19.38 6.26
N SER A 84 1.18 -18.89 5.04
CA SER A 84 0.10 -19.29 4.13
C SER A 84 0.19 -20.77 3.77
N GLY A 85 1.39 -21.27 3.49
CA GLY A 85 1.62 -22.69 3.24
C GLY A 85 1.19 -23.56 4.43
N TRP A 86 1.56 -23.18 5.64
CA TRP A 86 1.16 -23.89 6.87
C TRP A 86 -0.36 -23.85 7.08
N ILE A 87 -1.01 -22.70 6.92
CA ILE A 87 -2.48 -22.57 7.07
C ILE A 87 -3.20 -23.49 6.07
N ILE A 88 -2.79 -23.50 4.81
CA ILE A 88 -3.42 -24.31 3.76
C ILE A 88 -3.26 -25.81 4.04
N THR A 89 -2.12 -26.23 4.59
CA THR A 89 -1.89 -27.66 4.90
C THR A 89 -2.65 -28.15 6.13
N VAL A 90 -2.86 -27.29 7.13
CA VAL A 90 -3.49 -27.68 8.42
C VAL A 90 -5.01 -27.46 8.41
N LEU A 91 -5.47 -26.40 7.77
CA LEU A 91 -6.89 -26.02 7.78
C LEU A 91 -7.54 -26.20 6.40
N ASP A 92 -7.47 -25.19 5.57
CA ASP A 92 -7.95 -25.14 4.17
C ASP A 92 -7.62 -23.76 3.62
N TRP A 93 -7.59 -23.59 2.30
CA TRP A 93 -7.34 -22.30 1.63
C TRP A 93 -8.37 -21.22 2.03
N ARG A 94 -9.58 -21.59 2.40
CA ARG A 94 -10.62 -20.64 2.87
C ARG A 94 -10.23 -19.94 4.15
N TRP A 95 -9.65 -20.68 5.07
CA TRP A 95 -9.19 -20.14 6.35
C TRP A 95 -8.06 -19.13 6.18
N LEU A 96 -7.25 -19.27 5.15
CA LEU A 96 -6.22 -18.26 4.84
C LEU A 96 -6.86 -16.88 4.69
N PHE A 97 -7.87 -16.75 3.84
CA PHE A 97 -8.54 -15.46 3.60
C PHE A 97 -9.33 -14.96 4.82
N ILE A 98 -9.92 -15.84 5.59
CA ILE A 98 -10.63 -15.48 6.83
C ILE A 98 -9.65 -14.93 7.86
N ILE A 99 -8.52 -15.58 8.07
CA ILE A 99 -7.48 -15.15 9.03
C ILE A 99 -6.87 -13.82 8.58
N GLU A 100 -6.54 -13.63 7.30
CA GLU A 100 -6.03 -12.37 6.76
C GLU A 100 -7.04 -11.23 6.92
N GLY A 101 -8.32 -11.51 6.69
CA GLY A 101 -9.39 -10.53 6.91
C GLY A 101 -9.52 -10.13 8.38
N LEU A 102 -9.46 -11.08 9.31
CA LEU A 102 -9.48 -10.80 10.74
C LEU A 102 -8.22 -10.03 11.19
N LEU A 103 -7.05 -10.37 10.66
CA LEU A 103 -5.82 -9.63 10.91
C LEU A 103 -5.94 -8.17 10.45
N SER A 104 -6.58 -7.93 9.31
CA SER A 104 -6.84 -6.56 8.82
C SER A 104 -7.69 -5.76 9.80
N VAL A 105 -8.63 -6.38 10.51
CA VAL A 105 -9.40 -5.70 11.58
C VAL A 105 -8.50 -5.33 12.75
N VAL A 106 -7.57 -6.20 13.16
CA VAL A 106 -6.61 -5.88 14.23
C VAL A 106 -5.74 -4.69 13.81
N VAL A 107 -5.24 -4.71 12.58
CA VAL A 107 -4.44 -3.60 12.03
C VAL A 107 -5.28 -2.30 11.96
N LEU A 108 -6.55 -2.38 11.57
CA LEU A 108 -7.47 -1.23 11.57
C LEU A 108 -7.61 -0.60 12.96
N VAL A 109 -7.77 -1.42 13.99
CA VAL A 109 -7.85 -0.94 15.39
C VAL A 109 -6.56 -0.23 15.79
N LEU A 110 -5.41 -0.86 15.55
CA LEU A 110 -4.11 -0.24 15.82
C LEU A 110 -3.95 1.07 15.03
N TRP A 111 -4.28 1.07 13.75
CA TRP A 111 -4.26 2.24 12.87
C TRP A 111 -5.10 3.39 13.41
N ALA A 112 -6.31 3.10 13.83
CA ALA A 112 -7.23 4.12 14.33
C ALA A 112 -6.69 4.87 15.56
N TYR A 113 -5.99 4.16 16.45
CA TYR A 113 -5.47 4.72 17.69
C TYR A 113 -4.06 5.32 17.56
N THR A 114 -3.20 4.78 16.70
CA THR A 114 -1.79 5.17 16.64
C THR A 114 -1.47 6.19 15.57
N VAL A 115 -2.18 6.18 14.43
CA VAL A 115 -1.83 6.99 13.26
C VAL A 115 -2.61 8.31 13.24
N TYR A 116 -1.91 9.37 12.86
CA TYR A 116 -2.44 10.72 12.68
C TYR A 116 -2.01 11.25 11.32
N ASP A 117 -2.84 12.09 10.69
CA ASP A 117 -2.53 12.67 9.37
C ASP A 117 -1.35 13.65 9.39
N ARG A 118 -1.12 14.28 10.55
CA ARG A 118 -0.08 15.31 10.73
C ARG A 118 0.47 15.29 12.17
N PRO A 119 1.72 15.74 12.38
CA PRO A 119 2.35 15.78 13.70
C PRO A 119 1.57 16.57 14.74
N GLN A 120 0.86 17.65 14.34
CA GLN A 120 0.10 18.51 15.26
C GLN A 120 -0.95 17.76 16.08
N GLY A 121 -1.57 16.72 15.50
CA GLY A 121 -2.60 15.92 16.14
C GLY A 121 -2.06 14.76 16.97
N ALA A 122 -0.78 14.42 16.84
CA ALA A 122 -0.21 13.26 17.52
C ALA A 122 -0.02 13.51 19.02
N ARG A 123 -0.38 12.50 19.81
CA ARG A 123 -0.31 12.57 21.29
C ARG A 123 0.92 11.85 21.86
N TRP A 124 1.62 11.09 21.04
CA TRP A 124 2.73 10.22 21.45
C TRP A 124 4.11 10.80 21.18
N ILE A 125 4.21 11.93 20.44
CA ILE A 125 5.47 12.64 20.22
C ILE A 125 5.65 13.76 21.27
N SER A 126 6.90 14.07 21.61
CA SER A 126 7.24 15.17 22.52
C SER A 126 6.90 16.53 21.91
N ASP A 127 6.60 17.51 22.76
CA ASP A 127 6.29 18.87 22.27
C ASP A 127 7.48 19.49 21.53
N ALA A 128 8.72 19.21 21.95
CA ALA A 128 9.93 19.67 21.26
C ALA A 128 10.01 19.12 19.84
N GLU A 129 9.81 17.82 19.64
CA GLU A 129 9.82 17.16 18.34
C GLU A 129 8.64 17.63 17.48
N LYS A 130 7.47 17.78 18.06
CA LYS A 130 6.28 18.33 17.37
C LYS A 130 6.56 19.72 16.80
N ASN A 131 7.11 20.63 17.61
CA ASN A 131 7.44 21.99 17.18
C ASN A 131 8.47 21.99 16.06
N TYR A 132 9.54 21.18 16.20
CA TYR A 132 10.55 21.02 15.14
C TYR A 132 9.93 20.58 13.81
N LEU A 133 9.11 19.52 13.83
CA LEU A 133 8.47 19.00 12.62
C LEU A 133 7.51 20.02 12.00
N VAL A 134 6.69 20.69 12.82
CA VAL A 134 5.73 21.69 12.35
C VAL A 134 6.43 22.88 11.72
N GLU A 135 7.48 23.40 12.34
CA GLU A 135 8.23 24.55 11.83
C GLU A 135 8.98 24.20 10.54
N THR A 136 9.66 23.04 10.51
CA THR A 136 10.42 22.59 9.33
C THR A 136 9.50 22.34 8.14
N LEU A 137 8.40 21.60 8.33
CA LEU A 137 7.44 21.34 7.27
C LEU A 137 6.72 22.62 6.78
N ALA A 138 6.46 23.58 7.68
CA ALA A 138 5.89 24.87 7.29
C ALA A 138 6.87 25.71 6.48
N ALA A 139 8.17 25.68 6.81
CA ALA A 139 9.21 26.37 6.05
C ALA A 139 9.34 25.76 4.63
N GLU A 140 9.35 24.43 4.51
CA GLU A 140 9.36 23.74 3.22
C GLU A 140 8.15 24.09 2.36
N GLN A 141 6.95 24.07 2.95
CA GLN A 141 5.73 24.44 2.22
C GLN A 141 5.75 25.88 1.70
N LYS A 142 6.30 26.82 2.49
CA LYS A 142 6.48 28.21 2.05
C LYS A 142 7.50 28.33 0.90
N ALA A 143 8.58 27.58 0.95
CA ALA A 143 9.59 27.58 -0.12
C ALA A 143 9.01 27.04 -1.44
N ILE A 144 8.18 25.99 -1.39
CA ILE A 144 7.51 25.41 -2.56
C ILE A 144 6.40 26.34 -3.09
N ALA A 145 5.65 26.99 -2.20
CA ALA A 145 4.57 27.91 -2.59
C ALA A 145 5.09 29.16 -3.33
N GLY A 146 6.35 29.55 -3.10
CA GLY A 146 7.03 30.61 -3.85
C GLY A 146 7.44 30.20 -5.28
N THR A 147 7.47 28.90 -5.56
CA THR A 147 7.69 28.38 -6.91
C THR A 147 6.30 28.08 -7.51
N GLU A 148 5.86 28.87 -8.48
CA GLU A 148 4.54 28.68 -9.12
C GLU A 148 4.40 27.23 -9.64
N VAL A 149 3.87 26.34 -8.80
CA VAL A 149 3.31 25.08 -9.28
C VAL A 149 2.00 25.46 -9.96
N LYS A 150 2.06 25.76 -11.26
CA LYS A 150 0.87 25.86 -12.10
C LYS A 150 0.02 24.63 -11.78
N ASN A 151 -1.20 24.86 -11.29
CA ASN A 151 -2.18 23.80 -11.13
C ASN A 151 -2.29 23.06 -12.46
N ALA A 152 -1.55 21.96 -12.60
CA ALA A 152 -1.58 21.19 -13.82
C ALA A 152 -3.00 20.62 -13.95
N SER A 153 -3.75 21.10 -14.93
CA SER A 153 -5.03 20.53 -15.30
C SER A 153 -4.81 19.04 -15.62
N LEU A 154 -5.77 18.18 -15.27
CA LEU A 154 -5.72 16.76 -15.67
C LEU A 154 -5.43 16.61 -17.17
N GLY A 155 -5.97 17.53 -18.02
CA GLY A 155 -5.68 17.55 -19.44
C GLY A 155 -4.20 17.82 -19.75
N ALA A 156 -3.54 18.72 -19.03
CA ALA A 156 -2.13 19.00 -19.21
C ALA A 156 -1.25 17.80 -18.79
N VAL A 157 -1.62 17.12 -17.70
CA VAL A 157 -0.93 15.90 -17.26
C VAL A 157 -1.08 14.77 -18.28
N LEU A 158 -2.29 14.54 -18.78
CA LEU A 158 -2.57 13.51 -19.80
C LEU A 158 -1.93 13.82 -21.17
N SER A 159 -1.58 15.09 -21.44
CA SER A 159 -0.91 15.50 -22.67
C SER A 159 0.62 15.39 -22.58
N ASP A 160 1.17 15.12 -21.38
CA ASP A 160 2.61 15.02 -21.19
C ASP A 160 3.15 13.67 -21.71
N LYS A 161 4.03 13.76 -22.71
CA LYS A 161 4.69 12.59 -23.30
C LYS A 161 5.53 11.82 -22.28
N THR A 162 6.17 12.53 -21.35
CA THR A 162 7.02 11.92 -20.31
C THR A 162 6.17 11.04 -19.38
N MET A 163 4.96 11.50 -19.06
CA MET A 163 4.03 10.69 -18.25
C MET A 163 3.69 9.36 -18.93
N TRP A 164 3.38 9.37 -20.23
CA TRP A 164 3.08 8.14 -20.98
C TRP A 164 4.29 7.20 -21.09
N GLN A 165 5.50 7.76 -21.23
CA GLN A 165 6.73 6.97 -21.20
C GLN A 165 6.93 6.29 -19.84
N LEU A 166 6.69 7.00 -18.73
CA LEU A 166 6.78 6.42 -17.37
C LEU A 166 5.70 5.36 -17.12
N ILE A 167 4.47 5.59 -17.61
CA ILE A 167 3.40 4.59 -17.54
C ILE A 167 3.78 3.32 -18.32
N ALA A 168 4.26 3.47 -19.55
CA ALA A 168 4.69 2.34 -20.36
C ALA A 168 5.84 1.57 -19.71
N LEU A 169 6.87 2.28 -19.21
CA LEU A 169 8.00 1.69 -18.50
C LEU A 169 7.52 0.89 -17.27
N ASN A 170 6.64 1.49 -16.46
CA ASN A 170 6.10 0.80 -15.28
C ASN A 170 5.24 -0.40 -15.66
N PHE A 171 4.45 -0.31 -16.73
CA PHE A 171 3.66 -1.43 -17.24
C PHE A 171 4.53 -2.63 -17.62
N PHE A 172 5.59 -2.42 -18.42
CA PHE A 172 6.49 -3.51 -18.82
C PHE A 172 7.28 -4.07 -17.64
N TYR A 173 7.74 -3.20 -16.73
CA TYR A 173 8.43 -3.60 -15.52
C TYR A 173 7.55 -4.50 -14.63
N GLN A 174 6.32 -4.09 -14.36
CA GLN A 174 5.38 -4.86 -13.56
C GLN A 174 4.98 -6.17 -14.24
N THR A 175 4.75 -6.15 -15.55
CA THR A 175 4.45 -7.36 -16.33
C THR A 175 5.59 -8.39 -16.21
N GLY A 176 6.84 -7.94 -16.30
CA GLY A 176 8.02 -8.80 -16.12
C GLY A 176 8.09 -9.39 -14.71
N ILE A 177 7.93 -8.58 -13.68
CA ILE A 177 7.95 -9.05 -12.28
C ILE A 177 6.82 -10.04 -11.98
N TYR A 178 5.58 -9.72 -12.36
CA TYR A 178 4.45 -10.61 -12.12
C TYR A 178 4.57 -11.90 -12.95
N GLY A 179 4.99 -11.80 -14.22
CA GLY A 179 5.26 -12.98 -15.04
C GLY A 179 6.28 -13.89 -14.39
N TYR A 180 7.44 -13.35 -13.99
CA TYR A 180 8.48 -14.10 -13.30
C TYR A 180 7.97 -14.74 -11.99
N THR A 181 7.32 -13.96 -11.14
CA THR A 181 6.87 -14.43 -9.81
C THR A 181 5.82 -15.54 -9.93
N LEU A 182 4.89 -15.42 -10.87
CA LEU A 182 3.83 -16.42 -11.06
C LEU A 182 4.33 -17.72 -11.70
N TRP A 183 5.24 -17.63 -12.69
CA TRP A 183 5.68 -18.79 -13.45
C TRP A 183 6.92 -19.47 -12.89
N LEU A 184 7.75 -18.75 -12.11
CA LEU A 184 9.00 -19.29 -11.55
C LEU A 184 8.81 -20.61 -10.79
N PRO A 185 7.82 -20.79 -9.90
CA PRO A 185 7.64 -22.07 -9.20
C PRO A 185 7.32 -23.21 -10.16
N THR A 186 6.52 -22.97 -11.20
CA THR A 186 6.17 -23.96 -12.23
C THR A 186 7.38 -24.33 -13.06
N ILE A 187 8.16 -23.35 -13.51
CA ILE A 187 9.39 -23.57 -14.28
C ILE A 187 10.41 -24.39 -13.46
N LEU A 188 10.61 -24.02 -12.20
CA LEU A 188 11.54 -24.74 -11.33
C LEU A 188 11.08 -26.19 -11.10
N LYS A 189 9.78 -26.42 -10.91
CA LYS A 189 9.24 -27.78 -10.77
C LYS A 189 9.48 -28.62 -12.01
N GLU A 190 9.27 -28.08 -13.20
CA GLU A 190 9.52 -28.77 -14.46
C GLU A 190 11.01 -29.06 -14.68
N LEU A 191 11.89 -28.11 -14.39
CA LEU A 191 13.34 -28.26 -14.57
C LEU A 191 13.97 -29.23 -13.57
N THR A 192 13.47 -29.28 -12.34
CA THR A 192 14.02 -30.11 -11.28
C THR A 192 13.42 -31.51 -11.24
N HIS A 193 12.43 -31.82 -12.08
CA HIS A 193 11.69 -33.08 -12.09
C HIS A 193 11.19 -33.51 -10.71
N THR A 194 11.02 -32.56 -9.80
CA THR A 194 10.46 -32.84 -8.47
C THR A 194 8.94 -32.81 -8.54
N SER A 195 8.34 -33.98 -8.31
CA SER A 195 6.90 -34.18 -8.19
C SER A 195 6.34 -33.55 -6.92
#